data_6d94ade8c8561a6f8bdbdaea02ecac31
#
_entry.id   6d94ade8c8561a6f8bdbdaea02ecac31
#
_cell.length_a   1.000
_cell.length_b   1.000
_cell.length_c   1.000
_cell.angle_alpha   90.00
_cell.angle_beta   90.00
_cell.angle_gamma   90.00
#
_symmetry.space_group_name_H-M   'P 1'
#
loop_
_entity.id
_entity.type
_entity.pdbx_description
1 polymer ?
#
loop_
_entity_poly.entity_id
_entity_poly.type
_entity_poly.pdbx_seq_one_letter_code
_entity_poly.pdbx_strand_id
1 'polypeptide(L)' 'MAKRDCYDVLGITKSSSKDEIKKAYRKLALKYHPDKNKGDKNSEDKFKEASEAYHILSDDKRKANYDQFGHAAFEGGG' A
#
# COMPACT_ATOMS: atom_id res chain seq x y z
N MET A 1 16.01 2.00 5.79
CA MET A 1 15.40 0.67 5.63
C MET A 1 14.59 0.61 4.35
N ALA A 2 14.65 -0.50 3.67
CA ALA A 2 13.89 -0.67 2.44
C ALA A 2 12.40 -0.73 2.76
N LYS A 3 11.59 -0.11 1.91
CA LYS A 3 10.14 -0.20 2.03
C LYS A 3 9.70 -1.59 1.60
N ARG A 4 8.64 -2.06 2.22
CA ARG A 4 8.04 -3.34 1.85
C ARG A 4 7.40 -3.22 0.47
N ASP A 5 7.34 -4.35 -0.23
CA ASP A 5 6.65 -4.44 -1.51
C ASP A 5 5.16 -4.10 -1.30
N CYS A 6 4.61 -3.25 -2.18
CA CYS A 6 3.22 -2.85 -2.07
C CYS A 6 2.27 -4.05 -2.10
N TYR A 7 2.59 -5.06 -2.89
CA TYR A 7 1.77 -6.26 -2.95
C TYR A 7 1.82 -7.04 -1.64
N ASP A 8 3.00 -7.11 -1.01
CA ASP A 8 3.15 -7.75 0.29
C ASP A 8 2.41 -6.99 1.38
N VAL A 9 2.48 -5.67 1.33
CA VAL A 9 1.80 -4.82 2.32
C VAL A 9 0.30 -5.09 2.32
N LEU A 10 -0.29 -5.20 1.14
CA LEU A 10 -1.72 -5.46 1.01
C LEU A 10 -2.08 -6.94 1.03
N GLY A 11 -1.07 -7.82 0.99
CA GLY A 11 -1.31 -9.26 0.98
C GLY A 11 -1.91 -9.76 -0.33
N ILE A 12 -1.52 -9.15 -1.43
CA ILE A 12 -2.02 -9.49 -2.76
C ILE A 12 -0.86 -9.82 -3.70
N THR A 13 -1.18 -10.15 -4.94
CA THR A 13 -0.19 -10.47 -5.97
C THR A 13 -0.31 -9.51 -7.15
N LYS A 14 0.67 -9.58 -8.05
CA LYS A 14 0.66 -8.76 -9.26
C LYS A 14 -0.55 -9.05 -10.15
N SER A 15 -1.09 -10.26 -10.06
CA SER A 15 -2.24 -10.65 -10.85
C SER A 15 -3.58 -10.26 -10.22
N SER A 16 -3.56 -9.66 -9.05
CA SER A 16 -4.79 -9.24 -8.39
C SER A 16 -5.47 -8.12 -9.18
N SER A 17 -6.80 -8.20 -9.24
CA SER A 17 -7.59 -7.18 -9.92
C SER A 17 -7.67 -5.90 -9.09
N LYS A 18 -8.15 -4.83 -9.70
CA LYS A 18 -8.38 -3.58 -8.99
C LYS A 18 -9.33 -3.77 -7.81
N ASP A 19 -10.37 -4.59 -8.00
CA ASP A 19 -11.32 -4.88 -6.93
C ASP A 19 -10.65 -5.61 -5.77
N GLU A 20 -9.79 -6.55 -6.08
CA GLU A 20 -9.05 -7.28 -5.06
C GLU A 20 -8.11 -6.36 -4.28
N ILE A 21 -7.44 -5.47 -5.00
CA ILE A 21 -6.56 -4.47 -4.38
C ILE A 21 -7.36 -3.59 -3.43
N LYS A 22 -8.51 -3.11 -3.89
CA LYS A 22 -9.39 -2.26 -3.08
C LYS A 22 -9.89 -2.97 -1.84
N LYS A 23 -10.32 -4.21 -1.99
CA LYS A 23 -10.81 -5.01 -0.86
C LYS A 23 -9.72 -5.24 0.17
N ALA A 24 -8.52 -5.57 -0.30
CA ALA A 24 -7.39 -5.79 0.58
C ALA A 24 -7.06 -4.52 1.37
N TYR A 25 -7.03 -3.39 0.69
CA TYR A 25 -6.78 -2.11 1.37
C TYR A 25 -7.86 -1.81 2.41
N ARG A 26 -9.13 -2.01 2.06
CA ARG A 26 -10.23 -1.74 2.98
C ARG A 26 -10.12 -2.56 4.26
N LYS A 27 -9.76 -3.83 4.13
CA LYS A 27 -9.57 -4.69 5.31
C LYS A 27 -8.49 -4.14 6.23
N LEU A 28 -7.36 -3.76 5.65
CA LEU A 28 -6.25 -3.21 6.44
C LEU A 28 -6.61 -1.86 7.03
N ALA A 29 -7.30 -1.02 6.26
CA ALA A 29 -7.71 0.28 6.73
C ALA A 29 -8.65 0.18 7.93
N LEU A 30 -9.55 -0.77 7.91
CA LEU A 30 -10.45 -1.00 9.04
C LEU A 30 -9.69 -1.55 10.26
N LYS A 31 -8.77 -2.46 10.01
CA LYS A 31 -8.01 -3.09 11.09
C LYS A 31 -7.09 -2.10 11.80
N TYR A 32 -6.45 -1.22 11.06
CA TYR A 32 -5.44 -0.31 11.60
C TYR A 32 -5.88 1.15 11.62
N HIS A 33 -7.18 1.39 11.50
CA HIS A 33 -7.69 2.77 11.47
C HIS A 33 -7.31 3.51 12.74
N PRO A 34 -6.82 4.77 12.62
CA PRO A 34 -6.40 5.53 13.79
C PRO A 34 -7.48 5.70 14.85
N ASP A 35 -8.74 5.81 14.45
CA ASP A 35 -9.84 5.96 15.40
C ASP A 35 -10.03 4.73 16.27
N LYS A 36 -9.73 3.55 15.74
CA LYS A 36 -9.86 2.30 16.48
C LYS A 36 -8.62 1.98 17.31
N ASN A 37 -7.49 2.52 16.91
CA ASN A 37 -6.20 2.19 17.51
C ASN A 37 -5.48 3.44 17.99
N LYS A 38 -6.19 4.29 18.67
CA LYS A 38 -5.62 5.55 19.17
C LYS A 38 -4.40 5.29 20.03
N GLY A 39 -3.34 6.00 19.71
CA GLY A 39 -2.10 5.90 20.46
C GLY A 39 -1.22 4.70 20.11
N ASP A 40 -1.67 3.85 19.22
CA ASP A 40 -0.87 2.70 18.78
C ASP A 40 -0.07 3.08 17.54
N LYS A 41 1.21 3.31 17.75
CA LYS A 41 2.11 3.71 16.66
C LYS A 41 2.25 2.64 15.59
N ASN A 42 2.25 1.37 15.98
CA ASN A 42 2.37 0.28 15.02
C ASN A 42 1.18 0.27 14.06
N SER A 43 -0.02 0.47 14.59
CA SER A 43 -1.23 0.53 13.76
C SER A 43 -1.20 1.74 12.84
N GLU A 44 -0.74 2.88 13.35
CA GLU A 44 -0.61 4.09 12.55
C GLU A 44 0.36 3.89 11.39
N ASP A 45 1.51 3.29 11.66
CA ASP A 45 2.51 3.01 10.63
C ASP A 45 1.97 2.05 9.58
N LYS A 46 1.28 1.00 10.01
CA LYS A 46 0.69 0.04 9.09
C LYS A 46 -0.43 0.66 8.26
N PHE A 47 -1.22 1.54 8.84
CA PHE A 47 -2.24 2.26 8.10
C PHE A 47 -1.63 3.13 7.01
N LYS A 48 -0.57 3.87 7.34
CA LYS A 48 0.14 4.70 6.39
C LYS A 48 0.73 3.85 5.25
N GLU A 49 1.35 2.75 5.61
CA GLU A 49 1.97 1.84 4.64
C GLU A 49 0.91 1.28 3.69
N ALA A 50 -0.23 0.84 4.22
CA ALA A 50 -1.31 0.33 3.40
C ALA A 50 -1.88 1.41 2.48
N SER A 51 -2.05 2.62 2.99
CA SER A 51 -2.56 3.75 2.20
C SER A 51 -1.62 4.09 1.05
N GLU A 52 -0.33 4.08 1.32
CA GLU A 52 0.69 4.35 0.30
C GLU A 52 0.67 3.27 -0.78
N ALA A 53 0.62 2.01 -0.36
CA ALA A 53 0.57 0.89 -1.29
C ALA A 53 -0.68 0.96 -2.17
N TYR A 54 -1.81 1.27 -1.58
CA TYR A 54 -3.05 1.41 -2.34
C TYR A 54 -2.98 2.58 -3.32
N HIS A 55 -2.42 3.69 -2.89
CA HIS A 55 -2.27 4.87 -3.75
C HIS A 55 -1.47 4.53 -5.01
N ILE A 56 -0.43 3.73 -4.86
CA ILE A 56 0.40 3.30 -5.98
C ILE A 56 -0.36 2.30 -6.86
N LEU A 57 -0.95 1.29 -6.25
CA LEU A 57 -1.53 0.18 -7.00
C LEU A 57 -2.92 0.46 -7.56
N SER A 58 -3.60 1.48 -7.08
CA SER A 58 -4.93 1.83 -7.57
C SER A 58 -4.92 2.64 -8.85
N ASP A 59 -3.78 3.23 -9.20
CA ASP A 59 -3.62 4.01 -10.42
C ASP A 59 -2.85 3.17 -11.43
N ASP A 60 -3.42 3.01 -12.62
CA ASP A 60 -2.82 2.16 -13.67
C ASP A 60 -1.40 2.60 -14.02
N LYS A 61 -1.17 3.91 -14.12
CA LYS A 61 0.15 4.43 -14.47
C LYS A 61 1.15 4.21 -13.34
N ARG A 62 0.74 4.49 -12.11
CA ARG A 62 1.60 4.28 -10.96
C ARG A 62 1.90 2.80 -10.78
N LYS A 63 0.89 1.96 -10.95
CA LYS A 63 1.07 0.52 -10.85
C LYS A 63 2.06 0.02 -11.90
N ALA A 64 1.93 0.47 -13.15
CA ALA A 64 2.84 0.08 -14.21
C ALA A 64 4.26 0.53 -13.91
N ASN A 65 4.44 1.75 -13.45
CA ASN A 65 5.75 2.25 -13.06
C ASN A 65 6.32 1.47 -11.89
N TYR A 66 5.50 1.16 -10.91
CA TYR A 66 5.93 0.36 -9.78
C TYR A 66 6.34 -1.05 -10.21
N ASP A 67 5.56 -1.67 -11.09
CA ASP A 67 5.88 -3.02 -11.57
C ASP A 67 7.21 -3.04 -12.33
N GLN A 68 7.54 -1.94 -12.97
CA GLN A 68 8.76 -1.83 -13.76
C GLN A 68 9.97 -1.46 -12.91
N PHE A 69 9.83 -0.53 -11.99
CA PHE A 69 10.95 0.05 -11.24
C PHE A 69 10.87 -0.14 -9.72
N GLY A 70 9.78 -0.70 -9.22
CA GLY A 70 9.60 -0.82 -7.78
C GLY A 70 9.47 0.54 -7.11
N HIS A 71 9.85 0.62 -5.84
CA HIS A 71 9.77 1.88 -5.11
C HIS A 71 10.64 2.98 -5.71
N ALA A 72 11.64 2.61 -6.48
CA ALA A 72 12.51 3.58 -7.14
C ALA A 72 11.72 4.50 -8.09
N ALA A 73 10.59 4.03 -8.61
CA ALA A 73 9.74 4.83 -9.48
C ALA A 73 9.22 6.10 -8.78
N PHE A 74 9.15 6.07 -7.46
CA PHE A 74 8.58 7.16 -6.66
C PHE A 74 9.58 7.81 -5.73
N GLU A 75 10.80 7.31 -5.69
CA GLU A 75 11.86 7.84 -4.85
C GLU A 75 12.83 8.66 -5.67
N GLY A 76 13.39 9.65 -5.03
CA GLY A 76 14.46 10.43 -5.64
C GLY A 76 14.04 11.12 -6.91
N GLY A 77 12.79 11.24 -7.15
CA GLY A 77 12.30 11.90 -8.33
C GLY A 77 12.72 13.35 -8.44
N GLY A 78 13.51 13.65 -7.57
CA GLY A 78 14.03 14.93 -7.61
C GLY A 78 14.84 15.53 -8.31
#